data_c80bd62812a04a9e5a930e6442eacffd
#
_entry.id   c80bd62812a04a9e5a930e6442eacffd
#
_cell.length_a   1.000
_cell.length_b   1.000
_cell.length_c   1.000
_cell.angle_alpha   90.00
_cell.angle_beta   90.00
_cell.angle_gamma   90.00
#
_symmetry.space_group_name_H-M   'P 1'
#
loop_
_entity.id
_entity.type
_entity.pdbx_description
1 polymer ?
#
loop_
_entity_poly.entity_id
_entity_poly.type
_entity_poly.pdbx_seq_one_letter_code
_entity_poly.pdbx_strand_id
1 'polypeptide(L)'
;MKLLRRRYQGILRAVTVGISVILQVIFLVLMAEIFKEYSSWVYILLEIFSICLVFALVNTGESYQLFWIIIVLALPVFGFLLYFMWGRKRTNSKFHKRIRAVQEKSRSFKKQDEKIIEEFKKKHPNKAQISTRLIKEGFMLYDNTKVTYFDVGEKKFEALYKDMENAKKFIFLEYYIIKDGEVWQRIKSILAKKVQEKVEVRLLYDDFGSLLVNTQEFRDELAALGIRVSVFSPLNLADEYANIIERFGHWKDTAVRLEGPGVYGLTSVFLEMWEITKGYENLDYERYMPTVSFETGGYVQPLSDGPANNPNNPIWDTYMHMI
;
A
#
# COMPACT_ATOMS: atom_id res chain seq x y z
N MET A 1 17.73 -17.61 12.71
CA MET A 1 17.38 -17.00 14.02
C MET A 1 16.33 -15.86 13.92
N LYS A 2 16.41 -14.92 12.97
CA LYS A 2 15.37 -13.86 12.78
C LYS A 2 14.01 -14.40 12.34
N LEU A 3 13.93 -15.41 11.48
CA LEU A 3 12.69 -16.05 11.00
C LEU A 3 11.92 -16.77 12.12
N LEU A 4 12.63 -17.50 13.00
CA LEU A 4 12.02 -18.13 14.18
C LEU A 4 11.42 -17.07 15.12
N ARG A 5 12.13 -15.96 15.36
CA ARG A 5 11.67 -14.87 16.22
C ARG A 5 10.38 -14.21 15.69
N ARG A 6 10.20 -14.13 14.37
CA ARG A 6 9.01 -13.54 13.72
C ARG A 6 7.81 -14.49 13.79
N ARG A 7 8.02 -15.79 13.55
CA ARG A 7 6.97 -16.81 13.69
C ARG A 7 6.42 -16.86 15.12
N TYR A 8 7.30 -16.70 16.12
CA TYR A 8 6.90 -16.56 17.51
C TYR A 8 6.04 -15.33 17.81
N GLN A 9 6.24 -14.21 17.10
CA GLN A 9 5.44 -12.99 17.32
C GLN A 9 3.99 -13.13 16.82
N GLY A 10 3.73 -13.84 15.72
CA GLY A 10 2.37 -14.11 15.24
C GLY A 10 1.62 -15.05 16.19
N ILE A 11 2.25 -16.15 16.58
CA ILE A 11 1.72 -17.08 17.57
C ILE A 11 1.49 -16.37 18.91
N LEU A 12 2.45 -15.56 19.35
CA LEU A 12 2.32 -14.80 20.59
C LEU A 12 1.11 -13.87 20.58
N ARG A 13 0.83 -13.19 19.45
CA ARG A 13 -0.36 -12.34 19.29
C ARG A 13 -1.65 -13.15 19.38
N ALA A 14 -1.75 -14.25 18.65
CA ALA A 14 -2.92 -15.12 18.69
C ALA A 14 -3.17 -15.67 20.10
N VAL A 15 -2.10 -16.11 20.77
CA VAL A 15 -2.15 -16.58 22.17
C VAL A 15 -2.58 -15.46 23.10
N THR A 16 -2.06 -14.23 22.91
CA THR A 16 -2.44 -13.07 23.75
C THR A 16 -3.92 -12.73 23.59
N VAL A 17 -4.45 -12.75 22.34
CA VAL A 17 -5.88 -12.55 22.08
C VAL A 17 -6.72 -13.64 22.76
N GLY A 18 -6.35 -14.91 22.59
CA GLY A 18 -7.03 -16.02 23.23
C GLY A 18 -7.05 -15.92 24.76
N ILE A 19 -5.91 -15.60 25.36
CA ILE A 19 -5.81 -15.37 26.82
C ILE A 19 -6.68 -14.19 27.24
N SER A 20 -6.72 -13.10 26.47
CA SER A 20 -7.53 -11.93 26.81
C SER A 20 -9.03 -12.26 26.80
N VAL A 21 -9.49 -13.05 25.83
CA VAL A 21 -10.89 -13.52 25.78
C VAL A 21 -11.22 -14.43 26.98
N ILE A 22 -10.34 -15.37 27.31
CA ILE A 22 -10.52 -16.24 28.48
C ILE A 22 -10.59 -15.42 29.77
N LEU A 23 -9.65 -14.47 29.95
CA LEU A 23 -9.65 -13.58 31.11
C LEU A 23 -10.90 -12.72 31.18
N GLN A 24 -11.45 -12.26 30.04
CA GLN A 24 -12.71 -11.53 30.00
C GLN A 24 -13.86 -12.39 30.52
N VAL A 25 -13.97 -13.65 30.06
CA VAL A 25 -15.01 -14.57 30.53
C VAL A 25 -14.88 -14.84 32.02
N ILE A 26 -13.67 -15.12 32.49
CA ILE A 26 -13.38 -15.32 33.93
C ILE A 26 -13.77 -14.07 34.72
N PHE A 27 -13.39 -12.88 34.25
CA PHE A 27 -13.72 -11.61 34.88
C PHE A 27 -15.25 -11.43 35.00
N LEU A 28 -16.01 -11.69 33.92
CA LEU A 28 -17.46 -11.57 33.94
C LEU A 28 -18.12 -12.56 34.91
N VAL A 29 -17.62 -13.81 34.97
CA VAL A 29 -18.13 -14.82 35.91
C VAL A 29 -17.82 -14.41 37.36
N LEU A 30 -16.59 -13.98 37.65
CA LEU A 30 -16.20 -13.52 38.98
C LEU A 30 -17.00 -12.27 39.40
N MET A 31 -17.23 -11.33 38.49
CA MET A 31 -18.07 -10.17 38.75
C MET A 31 -19.51 -10.56 39.08
N ALA A 32 -20.09 -11.50 38.33
CA ALA A 32 -21.43 -12.01 38.59
C ALA A 32 -21.54 -12.70 39.99
N GLU A 33 -20.52 -13.42 40.41
CA GLU A 33 -20.50 -14.15 41.70
C GLU A 33 -20.18 -13.23 42.91
N ILE A 34 -19.14 -12.36 42.78
CA ILE A 34 -18.65 -11.54 43.89
C ILE A 34 -19.58 -10.37 44.17
N PHE A 35 -20.19 -9.80 43.12
CA PHE A 35 -21.02 -8.60 43.20
C PHE A 35 -22.51 -8.89 42.94
N LYS A 36 -23.04 -10.00 43.44
CA LYS A 36 -24.43 -10.42 43.22
C LYS A 36 -25.44 -9.29 43.43
N GLU A 37 -25.23 -8.44 44.44
CA GLU A 37 -26.10 -7.32 44.75
C GLU A 37 -25.79 -6.05 43.95
N TYR A 38 -24.55 -5.87 43.48
CA TYR A 38 -24.08 -4.65 42.80
C TYR A 38 -23.69 -4.90 41.32
N SER A 39 -23.85 -6.12 40.83
CA SER A 39 -23.41 -6.51 39.47
C SER A 39 -24.02 -5.61 38.39
N SER A 40 -25.26 -5.24 38.49
CA SER A 40 -25.95 -4.38 37.53
C SER A 40 -25.32 -2.98 37.43
N TRP A 41 -24.91 -2.37 38.52
CA TRP A 41 -24.26 -1.06 38.54
C TRP A 41 -22.84 -1.13 37.92
N VAL A 42 -22.12 -2.19 38.19
CA VAL A 42 -20.77 -2.40 37.60
C VAL A 42 -20.88 -2.56 36.09
N TYR A 43 -21.85 -3.33 35.58
CA TYR A 43 -22.11 -3.43 34.15
C TYR A 43 -22.48 -2.10 33.50
N ILE A 44 -23.34 -1.32 34.13
CA ILE A 44 -23.74 0.02 33.64
C ILE A 44 -22.49 0.94 33.55
N LEU A 45 -21.65 0.95 34.57
CA LEU A 45 -20.42 1.76 34.56
C LEU A 45 -19.43 1.31 33.46
N LEU A 46 -19.26 0.00 33.24
CA LEU A 46 -18.41 -0.53 32.18
C LEU A 46 -18.98 -0.18 30.80
N GLU A 47 -20.30 -0.21 30.63
CA GLU A 47 -20.94 0.15 29.37
C GLU A 47 -20.80 1.65 29.09
N ILE A 48 -21.02 2.51 30.07
CA ILE A 48 -20.78 3.96 29.95
C ILE A 48 -19.32 4.23 29.58
N PHE A 49 -18.37 3.54 30.21
CA PHE A 49 -16.96 3.66 29.88
C PHE A 49 -16.67 3.24 28.45
N SER A 50 -17.26 2.14 27.99
CA SER A 50 -17.13 1.66 26.61
C SER A 50 -17.69 2.65 25.59
N ILE A 51 -18.86 3.24 25.89
CA ILE A 51 -19.48 4.28 25.07
C ILE A 51 -18.57 5.52 24.97
N CYS A 52 -18.02 5.98 26.09
CA CYS A 52 -17.06 7.10 26.09
C CYS A 52 -15.82 6.81 25.24
N LEU A 53 -15.31 5.57 25.29
CA LEU A 53 -14.21 5.14 24.45
C LEU A 53 -14.56 5.11 22.97
N VAL A 54 -15.79 4.67 22.64
CA VAL A 54 -16.28 4.71 21.24
C VAL A 54 -16.29 6.14 20.73
N PHE A 55 -16.79 7.11 21.50
CA PHE A 55 -16.74 8.52 21.11
C PHE A 55 -15.31 9.03 20.91
N ALA A 56 -14.37 8.63 21.75
CA ALA A 56 -12.96 8.96 21.57
C ALA A 56 -12.37 8.34 20.31
N LEU A 57 -12.78 7.12 19.94
CA LEU A 57 -12.34 6.42 18.75
C LEU A 57 -12.94 7.02 17.47
N VAL A 58 -14.19 7.46 17.49
CA VAL A 58 -14.89 8.06 16.32
C VAL A 58 -14.14 9.27 15.78
N ASN A 59 -13.44 10.00 16.61
CA ASN A 59 -12.74 11.23 16.23
C ASN A 59 -11.33 10.98 15.64
N THR A 60 -10.86 9.73 15.53
CA THR A 60 -9.48 9.45 15.10
C THR A 60 -9.32 9.30 13.58
N GLY A 61 -10.41 9.18 12.81
CA GLY A 61 -10.38 9.07 11.34
C GLY A 61 -9.62 7.85 10.80
N GLU A 62 -9.55 6.76 11.55
CA GLU A 62 -8.77 5.56 11.19
C GLU A 62 -9.56 4.56 10.34
N SER A 63 -8.91 3.96 9.35
CA SER A 63 -9.55 3.01 8.42
C SER A 63 -10.17 1.77 9.07
N TYR A 64 -9.68 1.38 10.26
CA TYR A 64 -10.19 0.23 11.04
C TYR A 64 -11.00 0.64 12.27
N GLN A 65 -11.51 1.85 12.28
CA GLN A 65 -12.24 2.43 13.41
C GLN A 65 -13.46 1.59 13.82
N LEU A 66 -14.29 1.19 12.85
CA LEU A 66 -15.46 0.35 13.10
C LEU A 66 -15.09 -1.00 13.74
N PHE A 67 -14.01 -1.62 13.28
CA PHE A 67 -13.53 -2.89 13.84
C PHE A 67 -13.15 -2.72 15.31
N TRP A 68 -12.42 -1.66 15.66
CA TRP A 68 -12.05 -1.40 17.05
C TRP A 68 -13.23 -1.01 17.93
N ILE A 69 -14.20 -0.27 17.38
CA ILE A 69 -15.45 0.05 18.08
C ILE A 69 -16.20 -1.23 18.46
N ILE A 70 -16.34 -2.16 17.51
CA ILE A 70 -17.00 -3.46 17.77
C ILE A 70 -16.26 -4.24 18.85
N ILE A 71 -14.93 -4.32 18.79
CA ILE A 71 -14.13 -5.03 19.80
C ILE A 71 -14.26 -4.40 21.19
N VAL A 72 -14.22 -3.08 21.28
CA VAL A 72 -14.32 -2.36 22.57
C VAL A 72 -15.72 -2.51 23.17
N LEU A 73 -16.78 -2.50 22.34
CA LEU A 73 -18.15 -2.73 22.82
C LEU A 73 -18.39 -4.18 23.23
N ALA A 74 -17.86 -5.14 22.46
CA ALA A 74 -18.00 -6.56 22.79
C ALA A 74 -17.19 -6.99 24.01
N LEU A 75 -16.05 -6.35 24.27
CA LEU A 75 -15.10 -6.66 25.34
C LEU A 75 -14.69 -5.37 26.08
N PRO A 76 -15.55 -4.82 26.94
CA PRO A 76 -15.38 -3.46 27.48
C PRO A 76 -14.03 -3.18 28.14
N VAL A 77 -13.49 -4.14 28.91
CA VAL A 77 -12.18 -3.97 29.59
C VAL A 77 -11.03 -4.44 28.70
N PHE A 78 -11.14 -5.64 28.16
CA PHE A 78 -10.04 -6.25 27.39
C PHE A 78 -9.95 -5.73 25.96
N GLY A 79 -11.07 -5.35 25.35
CA GLY A 79 -11.11 -4.70 24.04
C GLY A 79 -10.37 -3.36 24.06
N PHE A 80 -10.52 -2.57 25.13
CA PHE A 80 -9.74 -1.36 25.33
C PHE A 80 -8.23 -1.66 25.46
N LEU A 81 -7.87 -2.67 26.26
CA LEU A 81 -6.47 -3.09 26.39
C LEU A 81 -5.87 -3.51 25.04
N LEU A 82 -6.63 -4.31 24.27
CA LEU A 82 -6.25 -4.72 22.93
C LEU A 82 -6.08 -3.52 21.98
N TYR A 83 -7.03 -2.56 22.01
CA TYR A 83 -6.93 -1.34 21.24
C TYR A 83 -5.69 -0.52 21.62
N PHE A 84 -5.44 -0.34 22.90
CA PHE A 84 -4.27 0.41 23.37
C PHE A 84 -2.94 -0.26 22.96
N MET A 85 -2.89 -1.60 22.97
CA MET A 85 -1.71 -2.36 22.56
C MET A 85 -1.49 -2.39 21.05
N TRP A 86 -2.56 -2.54 20.25
CA TRP A 86 -2.46 -2.79 18.80
C TRP A 86 -3.23 -1.80 17.92
N GLY A 87 -4.31 -1.19 18.40
CA GLY A 87 -5.16 -0.30 17.62
C GLY A 87 -4.61 1.11 17.52
N ARG A 88 -3.90 1.58 18.55
CA ARG A 88 -3.41 2.95 18.60
C ARG A 88 -2.26 3.17 17.61
N LYS A 89 -2.47 4.01 16.60
CA LYS A 89 -1.40 4.45 15.69
C LYS A 89 -0.28 5.13 16.47
N ARG A 90 0.92 4.55 16.43
CA ARG A 90 2.13 5.21 16.92
C ARG A 90 2.63 6.18 15.83
N THR A 91 1.99 7.35 15.71
CA THR A 91 2.32 8.42 14.74
C THR A 91 3.79 8.88 14.81
N ASN A 92 4.49 8.60 15.90
CA ASN A 92 5.90 8.94 16.10
C ASN A 92 6.87 7.79 15.87
N SER A 93 6.45 6.68 15.23
CA SER A 93 7.38 5.59 14.94
C SER A 93 8.49 6.07 13.97
N LYS A 94 9.68 5.46 14.07
CA LYS A 94 10.79 5.72 13.12
C LYS A 94 10.36 5.52 11.67
N PHE A 95 9.39 4.64 11.43
CA PHE A 95 8.84 4.36 10.12
C PHE A 95 8.03 5.55 9.57
N HIS A 96 7.13 6.15 10.36
CA HIS A 96 6.37 7.33 9.95
C HIS A 96 7.26 8.57 9.71
N LYS A 97 8.31 8.74 10.51
CA LYS A 97 9.31 9.80 10.27
C LYS A 97 10.03 9.60 8.94
N ARG A 98 10.38 8.35 8.60
CA ARG A 98 10.98 8.02 7.30
C ARG A 98 10.04 8.34 6.14
N ILE A 99 8.76 7.91 6.23
CA ILE A 99 7.76 8.21 5.21
C ILE A 99 7.70 9.71 4.94
N ARG A 100 7.54 10.52 5.98
CA ARG A 100 7.47 11.98 5.83
C ARG A 100 8.73 12.56 5.18
N ALA A 101 9.90 12.15 5.62
CA ALA A 101 11.16 12.62 5.05
C ALA A 101 11.30 12.27 3.56
N VAL A 102 10.91 11.06 3.16
CA VAL A 102 10.92 10.63 1.75
C VAL A 102 9.90 11.40 0.93
N GLN A 103 8.69 11.63 1.45
CA GLN A 103 7.65 12.39 0.77
C GLN A 103 8.04 13.87 0.61
N GLU A 104 8.61 14.50 1.63
CA GLU A 104 9.12 15.87 1.56
C GLU A 104 10.23 16.01 0.51
N LYS A 105 11.17 15.06 0.50
CA LYS A 105 12.21 14.98 -0.53
C LYS A 105 11.60 14.81 -1.91
N SER A 106 10.70 13.87 -2.11
CA SER A 106 10.05 13.61 -3.40
C SER A 106 9.30 14.84 -3.93
N ARG A 107 8.62 15.58 -3.05
CA ARG A 107 7.91 16.81 -3.41
C ARG A 107 8.83 17.85 -4.02
N SER A 108 10.10 17.94 -3.60
CA SER A 108 11.05 18.92 -4.16
C SER A 108 11.37 18.66 -5.64
N PHE A 109 11.22 17.42 -6.11
CA PHE A 109 11.43 17.03 -7.51
C PHE A 109 10.16 17.07 -8.35
N LYS A 110 8.98 17.19 -7.73
CA LYS A 110 7.68 17.23 -8.40
C LYS A 110 7.25 18.68 -8.59
N LYS A 111 7.52 19.23 -9.76
CA LYS A 111 7.11 20.60 -10.11
C LYS A 111 5.88 20.53 -11.02
N GLN A 112 4.84 21.25 -10.66
CA GLN A 112 3.66 21.42 -11.50
C GLN A 112 3.88 22.55 -12.50
N ASP A 113 3.57 22.29 -13.77
CA ASP A 113 3.51 23.34 -14.78
C ASP A 113 2.16 24.08 -14.64
N GLU A 114 2.24 25.38 -14.35
CA GLU A 114 1.08 26.24 -14.16
C GLU A 114 0.24 26.38 -15.45
N LYS A 115 0.87 26.33 -16.62
CA LYS A 115 0.15 26.39 -17.90
C LYS A 115 -0.82 25.21 -18.07
N ILE A 116 -0.36 24.01 -17.69
CA ILE A 116 -1.20 22.79 -17.74
C ILE A 116 -2.42 22.95 -16.86
N ILE A 117 -2.25 23.49 -15.63
CA ILE A 117 -3.38 23.72 -14.71
C ILE A 117 -4.35 24.74 -15.28
N GLU A 118 -3.86 25.85 -15.81
CA GLU A 118 -4.71 26.92 -16.35
C GLU A 118 -5.53 26.42 -17.56
N GLU A 119 -4.89 25.67 -18.45
CA GLU A 119 -5.60 25.04 -19.58
C GLU A 119 -6.63 24.01 -19.12
N PHE A 120 -6.24 23.17 -18.14
CA PHE A 120 -7.16 22.17 -17.58
C PHE A 120 -8.38 22.82 -16.93
N LYS A 121 -8.20 23.91 -16.16
CA LYS A 121 -9.31 24.65 -15.54
C LYS A 121 -10.28 25.22 -16.59
N LYS A 122 -9.74 25.74 -17.71
CA LYS A 122 -10.55 26.25 -18.82
C LYS A 122 -11.34 25.14 -19.52
N LYS A 123 -10.69 24.00 -19.78
CA LYS A 123 -11.31 22.87 -20.52
C LYS A 123 -12.24 22.02 -19.65
N HIS A 124 -11.91 21.88 -18.35
CA HIS A 124 -12.61 20.99 -17.42
C HIS A 124 -12.92 21.67 -16.07
N PRO A 125 -13.74 22.73 -16.04
CA PRO A 125 -14.00 23.52 -14.82
C PRO A 125 -14.57 22.66 -13.68
N ASN A 126 -15.42 21.68 -13.97
CA ASN A 126 -16.03 20.79 -12.99
C ASN A 126 -15.01 19.85 -12.30
N LYS A 127 -13.88 19.57 -12.94
CA LYS A 127 -12.82 18.69 -12.42
C LYS A 127 -11.65 19.47 -11.83
N ALA A 128 -11.63 20.78 -12.04
CA ALA A 128 -10.51 21.63 -11.66
C ALA A 128 -10.26 21.65 -10.15
N GLN A 129 -11.30 21.59 -9.35
CA GLN A 129 -11.21 21.60 -7.89
C GLN A 129 -10.52 20.31 -7.37
N ILE A 130 -10.91 19.15 -7.90
CA ILE A 130 -10.33 17.85 -7.56
C ILE A 130 -8.85 17.84 -7.93
N SER A 131 -8.52 18.22 -9.16
CA SER A 131 -7.14 18.24 -9.64
C SER A 131 -6.26 19.20 -8.83
N THR A 132 -6.75 20.39 -8.51
CA THR A 132 -6.03 21.37 -7.69
C THR A 132 -5.77 20.84 -6.27
N ARG A 133 -6.71 20.11 -5.69
CA ARG A 133 -6.52 19.46 -4.39
C ARG A 133 -5.43 18.38 -4.47
N LEU A 134 -5.48 17.51 -5.47
CA LEU A 134 -4.48 16.46 -5.67
C LEU A 134 -3.06 17.04 -5.87
N ILE A 135 -2.92 18.17 -6.56
CA ILE A 135 -1.64 18.86 -6.70
C ILE A 135 -1.10 19.32 -5.33
N LYS A 136 -1.96 19.85 -4.46
CA LYS A 136 -1.57 20.22 -3.08
C LYS A 136 -1.10 19.02 -2.26
N GLU A 137 -1.65 17.83 -2.52
CA GLU A 137 -1.22 16.57 -1.90
C GLU A 137 0.08 16.01 -2.53
N GLY A 138 0.58 16.61 -3.60
CA GLY A 138 1.84 16.22 -4.25
C GLY A 138 1.66 15.31 -5.48
N PHE A 139 0.45 15.23 -6.04
CA PHE A 139 0.13 14.49 -7.25
C PHE A 139 -0.01 15.46 -8.42
N MET A 140 0.99 15.51 -9.28
CA MET A 140 1.04 16.47 -10.39
C MET A 140 0.13 16.06 -11.54
N LEU A 141 -0.42 17.06 -12.24
CA LEU A 141 -1.21 16.91 -13.45
C LEU A 141 -0.28 16.99 -14.66
N TYR A 142 -0.41 16.04 -15.57
CA TYR A 142 0.37 15.97 -16.81
C TYR A 142 -0.54 15.98 -18.02
N ASP A 143 -0.09 16.63 -19.06
CA ASP A 143 -0.60 16.52 -20.44
C ASP A 143 0.34 15.64 -21.29
N ASN A 144 0.16 15.69 -22.59
CA ASN A 144 1.08 15.10 -23.58
C ASN A 144 1.49 13.64 -23.27
N THR A 145 0.58 12.91 -22.59
CA THR A 145 0.76 11.53 -22.18
C THR A 145 -0.19 10.63 -22.94
N LYS A 146 0.36 9.70 -23.71
CA LYS A 146 -0.43 8.71 -24.42
C LYS A 146 -0.90 7.63 -23.46
N VAL A 147 -2.19 7.30 -23.55
CA VAL A 147 -2.85 6.27 -22.75
C VAL A 147 -3.35 5.16 -23.67
N THR A 148 -2.94 3.93 -23.37
CA THR A 148 -3.43 2.74 -24.08
C THR A 148 -4.13 1.83 -23.08
N TYR A 149 -5.39 1.47 -23.36
CA TYR A 149 -6.17 0.57 -22.54
C TYR A 149 -6.06 -0.87 -23.06
N PHE A 150 -5.90 -1.82 -22.17
CA PHE A 150 -5.93 -3.25 -22.44
C PHE A 150 -7.15 -3.86 -21.77
N ASP A 151 -7.98 -4.51 -22.56
CA ASP A 151 -9.22 -5.14 -22.12
C ASP A 151 -9.03 -6.52 -21.48
N VAL A 152 -7.83 -7.12 -21.66
CA VAL A 152 -7.43 -8.42 -21.09
C VAL A 152 -5.96 -8.43 -20.72
N GLY A 153 -5.62 -9.26 -19.75
CA GLY A 153 -4.26 -9.36 -19.18
C GLY A 153 -3.22 -9.83 -20.19
N GLU A 154 -3.59 -10.73 -21.10
CA GLU A 154 -2.71 -11.27 -22.13
C GLU A 154 -2.14 -10.16 -23.03
N LYS A 155 -2.97 -9.27 -23.52
CA LYS A 155 -2.52 -8.13 -24.35
C LYS A 155 -1.57 -7.20 -23.57
N LYS A 156 -1.86 -6.99 -22.28
CA LYS A 156 -1.00 -6.20 -21.39
C LYS A 156 0.38 -6.87 -21.23
N PHE A 157 0.43 -8.19 -21.01
CA PHE A 157 1.70 -8.88 -20.83
C PHE A 157 2.55 -8.88 -22.10
N GLU A 158 1.96 -9.07 -23.27
CA GLU A 158 2.69 -8.97 -24.54
C GLU A 158 3.28 -7.57 -24.78
N ALA A 159 2.53 -6.51 -24.42
CA ALA A 159 3.05 -5.16 -24.48
C ALA A 159 4.16 -4.93 -23.46
N LEU A 160 4.00 -5.43 -22.22
CA LEU A 160 4.98 -5.32 -21.14
C LEU A 160 6.32 -6.00 -21.53
N TYR A 161 6.26 -7.19 -22.11
CA TYR A 161 7.50 -7.89 -22.56
C TYR A 161 8.26 -7.05 -23.57
N LYS A 162 7.56 -6.50 -24.58
CA LYS A 162 8.18 -5.63 -25.59
C LYS A 162 8.78 -4.36 -24.96
N ASP A 163 8.09 -3.75 -24.02
CA ASP A 163 8.58 -2.56 -23.35
C ASP A 163 9.83 -2.86 -22.52
N MET A 164 9.85 -3.98 -21.79
CA MET A 164 11.03 -4.41 -21.04
C MET A 164 12.20 -4.75 -21.97
N GLU A 165 11.96 -5.46 -23.08
CA GLU A 165 12.99 -5.79 -24.07
C GLU A 165 13.62 -4.54 -24.70
N ASN A 166 12.84 -3.46 -24.87
CA ASN A 166 13.28 -2.20 -25.44
C ASN A 166 13.86 -1.21 -24.40
N ALA A 167 13.76 -1.51 -23.11
CA ALA A 167 14.27 -0.63 -22.05
C ALA A 167 15.79 -0.47 -22.15
N LYS A 168 16.28 0.79 -21.98
CA LYS A 168 17.71 1.14 -22.10
C LYS A 168 18.30 1.76 -20.85
N LYS A 169 17.48 2.29 -19.95
CA LYS A 169 17.95 3.01 -18.76
C LYS A 169 17.61 2.26 -17.48
N PHE A 170 16.34 1.98 -17.27
CA PHE A 170 15.88 1.30 -16.06
C PHE A 170 14.57 0.54 -16.30
N ILE A 171 14.31 -0.46 -15.44
CA ILE A 171 13.06 -1.20 -15.32
C ILE A 171 12.71 -1.25 -13.84
N PHE A 172 11.56 -0.66 -13.47
CA PHE A 172 11.03 -0.70 -12.13
C PHE A 172 9.74 -1.49 -12.14
N LEU A 173 9.69 -2.55 -11.34
CA LEU A 173 8.53 -3.42 -11.22
C LEU A 173 8.00 -3.37 -9.79
N GLU A 174 6.70 -3.14 -9.66
CA GLU A 174 6.00 -3.18 -8.38
C GLU A 174 4.82 -4.16 -8.51
N TYR A 175 4.83 -5.19 -7.66
CA TYR A 175 3.78 -6.21 -7.63
C TYR A 175 3.28 -6.45 -6.22
N TYR A 176 1.96 -6.57 -6.09
CA TYR A 176 1.36 -7.07 -4.86
C TYR A 176 1.60 -8.58 -4.74
N ILE A 177 1.32 -9.34 -5.82
CA ILE A 177 1.49 -10.80 -5.87
C ILE A 177 2.47 -11.17 -6.97
N ILE A 178 3.49 -11.93 -6.61
CA ILE A 178 4.33 -12.68 -7.54
C ILE A 178 4.05 -14.15 -7.32
N LYS A 179 3.74 -14.88 -8.41
CA LYS A 179 3.58 -16.32 -8.42
C LYS A 179 4.54 -16.92 -9.42
N ASP A 180 5.15 -18.04 -9.07
CA ASP A 180 5.93 -18.82 -10.01
C ASP A 180 5.03 -19.41 -11.10
N GLY A 181 5.39 -19.17 -12.37
CA GLY A 181 4.64 -19.54 -13.56
C GLY A 181 5.25 -18.95 -14.81
N GLU A 182 4.69 -19.27 -15.97
CA GLU A 182 5.23 -18.87 -17.28
C GLU A 182 5.45 -17.37 -17.42
N VAL A 183 4.50 -16.57 -16.97
CA VAL A 183 4.60 -15.11 -17.01
C VAL A 183 5.79 -14.60 -16.21
N TRP A 184 5.96 -15.09 -14.98
CA TRP A 184 7.06 -14.69 -14.13
C TRP A 184 8.41 -15.18 -14.69
N GLN A 185 8.50 -16.42 -15.16
CA GLN A 185 9.73 -16.96 -15.73
C GLN A 185 10.17 -16.16 -16.96
N ARG A 186 9.22 -15.76 -17.83
CA ARG A 186 9.52 -14.90 -18.98
C ARG A 186 9.97 -13.51 -18.53
N ILE A 187 9.29 -12.88 -17.58
CA ILE A 187 9.74 -11.61 -16.99
C ILE A 187 11.16 -11.75 -16.44
N LYS A 188 11.42 -12.74 -15.59
CA LYS A 188 12.73 -12.98 -14.97
C LYS A 188 13.85 -13.14 -16.01
N SER A 189 13.60 -13.87 -17.09
CA SER A 189 14.59 -14.06 -18.17
C SER A 189 14.91 -12.75 -18.89
N ILE A 190 13.90 -11.91 -19.18
CA ILE A 190 14.10 -10.59 -19.78
C ILE A 190 14.90 -9.69 -18.84
N LEU A 191 14.54 -9.65 -17.55
CA LEU A 191 15.23 -8.84 -16.55
C LEU A 191 16.70 -9.22 -16.42
N ALA A 192 17.02 -10.53 -16.39
CA ALA A 192 18.39 -11.03 -16.33
C ALA A 192 19.21 -10.55 -17.53
N LYS A 193 18.65 -10.64 -18.75
CA LYS A 193 19.29 -10.11 -19.95
C LYS A 193 19.51 -8.60 -19.86
N LYS A 194 18.51 -7.84 -19.37
CA LYS A 194 18.61 -6.38 -19.25
C LYS A 194 19.65 -5.92 -18.24
N VAL A 195 19.82 -6.65 -17.15
CA VAL A 195 20.93 -6.40 -16.20
C VAL A 195 22.30 -6.57 -16.88
N GLN A 196 22.48 -7.61 -17.73
CA GLN A 196 23.70 -7.79 -18.52
C GLN A 196 23.94 -6.63 -19.50
N GLU A 197 22.86 -6.04 -20.03
CA GLU A 197 22.89 -4.83 -20.86
C GLU A 197 23.09 -3.54 -20.05
N LYS A 198 23.37 -3.63 -18.74
CA LYS A 198 23.57 -2.51 -17.79
C LYS A 198 22.33 -1.63 -17.58
N VAL A 199 21.15 -2.17 -17.84
CA VAL A 199 19.87 -1.55 -17.46
C VAL A 199 19.68 -1.71 -15.96
N GLU A 200 19.32 -0.64 -15.26
CA GLU A 200 19.01 -0.69 -13.82
C GLU A 200 17.68 -1.41 -13.59
N VAL A 201 17.69 -2.53 -12.87
CA VAL A 201 16.48 -3.30 -12.58
C VAL A 201 16.18 -3.29 -11.08
N ARG A 202 14.97 -2.83 -10.73
CA ARG A 202 14.45 -2.87 -9.37
C ARG A 202 13.11 -3.59 -9.33
N LEU A 203 12.95 -4.47 -8.36
CA LEU A 203 11.72 -5.20 -8.09
C LEU A 203 11.26 -4.91 -6.66
N LEU A 204 10.07 -4.36 -6.53
CA LEU A 204 9.38 -4.16 -5.27
C LEU A 204 8.17 -5.08 -5.25
N TYR A 205 7.98 -5.86 -4.19
CA TYR A 205 6.79 -6.68 -4.03
C TYR A 205 6.38 -6.77 -2.56
N ASP A 206 5.11 -7.12 -2.36
CA ASP A 206 4.55 -7.28 -1.03
C ASP A 206 4.82 -8.68 -0.48
N ASP A 207 5.20 -8.75 0.81
CA ASP A 207 5.53 -10.01 1.49
C ASP A 207 4.30 -10.91 1.62
N PHE A 208 3.17 -10.31 1.97
CA PHE A 208 1.93 -11.05 2.19
C PHE A 208 1.36 -11.60 0.89
N GLY A 209 1.29 -10.75 -0.15
CA GLY A 209 0.81 -11.18 -1.47
C GLY A 209 1.69 -12.23 -2.14
N SER A 210 2.99 -12.26 -1.81
CA SER A 210 3.98 -13.15 -2.45
C SER A 210 4.54 -14.23 -1.51
N LEU A 211 3.80 -14.60 -0.47
CA LEU A 211 4.24 -15.54 0.60
C LEU A 211 4.81 -16.86 0.08
N LEU A 212 4.21 -17.43 -0.96
CA LEU A 212 4.63 -18.72 -1.53
C LEU A 212 5.98 -18.65 -2.26
N VAL A 213 6.35 -17.47 -2.75
CA VAL A 213 7.56 -17.26 -3.56
C VAL A 213 8.64 -16.52 -2.77
N ASN A 214 8.27 -15.74 -1.74
CA ASN A 214 9.19 -14.91 -0.98
C ASN A 214 10.07 -15.72 -0.01
N THR A 215 10.85 -16.65 -0.56
CA THR A 215 11.88 -17.40 0.18
C THR A 215 13.23 -16.67 0.14
N GLN A 216 14.18 -17.11 0.97
CA GLN A 216 15.54 -16.58 0.91
C GLN A 216 16.20 -16.98 -0.42
N GLU A 217 15.97 -18.21 -0.89
CA GLU A 217 16.48 -18.73 -2.15
C GLU A 217 16.01 -17.88 -3.33
N PHE A 218 14.75 -17.50 -3.37
CA PHE A 218 14.19 -16.62 -4.41
C PHE A 218 14.88 -15.24 -4.43
N ARG A 219 15.12 -14.66 -3.25
CA ARG A 219 15.84 -13.38 -3.18
C ARG A 219 17.30 -13.50 -3.57
N ASP A 220 17.96 -14.60 -3.20
CA ASP A 220 19.35 -14.86 -3.54
C ASP A 220 19.51 -15.14 -5.04
N GLU A 221 18.56 -15.85 -5.65
CA GLU A 221 18.50 -16.05 -7.10
C GLU A 221 18.42 -14.70 -7.85
N LEU A 222 17.49 -13.83 -7.45
CA LEU A 222 17.33 -12.53 -8.09
C LEU A 222 18.56 -11.62 -7.88
N ALA A 223 19.16 -11.67 -6.69
CA ALA A 223 20.39 -10.94 -6.40
C ALA A 223 21.57 -11.43 -7.23
N ALA A 224 21.69 -12.76 -7.44
CA ALA A 224 22.72 -13.35 -8.30
C ALA A 224 22.56 -12.93 -9.77
N LEU A 225 21.32 -12.67 -10.22
CA LEU A 225 21.04 -12.10 -11.55
C LEU A 225 21.30 -10.58 -11.61
N GLY A 226 21.69 -9.93 -10.49
CA GLY A 226 21.92 -8.50 -10.40
C GLY A 226 20.65 -7.65 -10.30
N ILE A 227 19.50 -8.27 -10.04
CA ILE A 227 18.22 -7.59 -9.82
C ILE A 227 18.16 -7.07 -8.39
N ARG A 228 17.93 -5.78 -8.20
CA ARG A 228 17.77 -5.18 -6.87
C ARG A 228 16.37 -5.44 -6.37
N VAL A 229 16.25 -6.09 -5.22
CA VAL A 229 14.96 -6.49 -4.66
C VAL A 229 14.69 -5.74 -3.35
N SER A 230 13.45 -5.29 -3.17
CA SER A 230 12.92 -4.81 -1.90
C SER A 230 11.55 -5.42 -1.63
N VAL A 231 11.29 -5.77 -0.37
CA VAL A 231 10.03 -6.40 0.04
C VAL A 231 9.27 -5.43 0.93
N PHE A 232 8.06 -5.07 0.50
CA PHE A 232 7.19 -4.18 1.26
C PHE A 232 6.41 -4.96 2.32
N SER A 233 6.14 -4.30 3.44
CA SER A 233 5.27 -4.81 4.51
C SER A 233 5.58 -6.27 4.93
N PRO A 234 6.80 -6.58 5.40
CA PRO A 234 7.15 -7.96 5.77
C PRO A 234 6.26 -8.46 6.90
N LEU A 235 5.15 -9.09 6.53
CA LEU A 235 4.19 -9.74 7.42
C LEU A 235 4.47 -11.23 7.47
N ASN A 236 4.32 -11.82 8.65
CA ASN A 236 4.50 -13.25 8.88
C ASN A 236 3.16 -13.91 9.20
N LEU A 237 2.23 -13.89 8.29
CA LEU A 237 0.98 -14.64 8.40
C LEU A 237 0.84 -15.53 7.16
N ALA A 238 0.77 -16.81 7.40
CA ALA A 238 0.43 -17.81 6.41
C ALA A 238 -1.09 -17.80 6.24
N ASP A 239 -1.56 -17.15 5.16
CA ASP A 239 -2.92 -17.37 4.68
C ASP A 239 -2.87 -17.61 3.17
N GLU A 240 -3.48 -18.72 2.76
CA GLU A 240 -3.65 -19.12 1.38
C GLU A 240 -4.58 -18.14 0.67
N TYR A 241 -4.00 -17.19 -0.11
CA TYR A 241 -4.81 -16.35 -0.97
C TYR A 241 -4.77 -16.76 -2.43
N ALA A 242 -5.98 -16.84 -2.87
CA ALA A 242 -6.56 -17.26 -4.11
C ALA A 242 -5.77 -16.82 -5.35
N ASN A 243 -5.11 -17.78 -5.88
CA ASN A 243 -4.82 -17.85 -7.29
C ASN A 243 -6.12 -18.03 -8.08
N ILE A 244 -6.07 -17.76 -9.38
CA ILE A 244 -7.09 -18.24 -10.31
C ILE A 244 -7.20 -19.76 -10.11
N ILE A 245 -8.16 -20.15 -9.30
CA ILE A 245 -8.50 -21.57 -9.10
C ILE A 245 -9.69 -21.81 -10.00
N GLU A 246 -9.83 -23.00 -10.56
CA GLU A 246 -11.02 -23.44 -11.31
C GLU A 246 -12.35 -23.01 -10.65
N ARG A 247 -12.37 -22.93 -9.32
CA ARG A 247 -13.52 -22.50 -8.52
C ARG A 247 -14.04 -21.11 -8.85
N PHE A 248 -13.18 -20.17 -9.29
CA PHE A 248 -13.56 -18.77 -9.54
C PHE A 248 -13.59 -18.39 -11.02
N GLY A 249 -13.22 -19.31 -11.91
CA GLY A 249 -13.23 -19.10 -13.35
C GLY A 249 -12.14 -18.16 -13.84
N HIS A 250 -12.29 -17.68 -15.07
CA HIS A 250 -11.35 -16.76 -15.71
C HIS A 250 -11.60 -15.33 -15.24
N TRP A 251 -10.58 -14.72 -14.63
CA TRP A 251 -10.61 -13.31 -14.25
C TRP A 251 -10.25 -12.45 -15.45
N LYS A 252 -11.14 -11.53 -15.79
CA LYS A 252 -10.90 -10.55 -16.84
C LYS A 252 -10.20 -9.34 -16.28
N ASP A 253 -8.86 -9.41 -16.16
CA ASP A 253 -8.05 -8.28 -15.75
C ASP A 253 -7.92 -7.26 -16.88
N THR A 254 -8.01 -5.99 -16.52
CA THR A 254 -7.77 -4.89 -17.43
C THR A 254 -6.50 -4.14 -17.03
N ALA A 255 -5.91 -3.39 -17.97
CA ALA A 255 -4.71 -2.62 -17.68
C ALA A 255 -4.65 -1.33 -18.50
N VAL A 256 -3.83 -0.41 -18.04
CA VAL A 256 -3.53 0.84 -18.73
C VAL A 256 -2.02 0.98 -18.89
N ARG A 257 -1.58 1.37 -20.08
CA ARG A 257 -0.20 1.75 -20.39
C ARG A 257 -0.13 3.26 -20.59
N LEU A 258 0.82 3.88 -19.93
CA LEU A 258 1.12 5.29 -20.07
C LEU A 258 2.47 5.45 -20.79
N GLU A 259 2.55 6.42 -21.71
CA GLU A 259 3.78 6.80 -22.41
C GLU A 259 3.89 8.33 -22.40
N GLY A 260 4.99 8.88 -21.90
CA GLY A 260 5.21 10.33 -21.84
C GLY A 260 5.32 10.89 -20.41
N PRO A 261 5.13 12.20 -20.21
CA PRO A 261 5.39 12.89 -18.95
C PRO A 261 4.65 12.30 -17.74
N GLY A 262 3.40 11.84 -17.90
CA GLY A 262 2.60 11.27 -16.82
C GLY A 262 3.18 10.03 -16.17
N VAL A 263 4.11 9.33 -16.84
CA VAL A 263 4.84 8.17 -16.27
C VAL A 263 5.67 8.60 -15.05
N TYR A 264 6.13 9.85 -15.02
CA TYR A 264 6.94 10.35 -13.90
C TYR A 264 6.20 10.32 -12.56
N GLY A 265 4.89 10.55 -12.58
CA GLY A 265 4.07 10.43 -11.37
C GLY A 265 4.14 9.02 -10.77
N LEU A 266 4.01 7.98 -11.59
CA LEU A 266 4.13 6.59 -11.14
C LEU A 266 5.57 6.23 -10.75
N THR A 267 6.56 6.70 -11.52
CA THR A 267 7.98 6.50 -11.20
C THR A 267 8.34 7.10 -9.85
N SER A 268 7.84 8.29 -9.54
CA SER A 268 8.05 8.95 -8.25
C SER A 268 7.47 8.16 -7.09
N VAL A 269 6.26 7.61 -7.26
CA VAL A 269 5.61 6.74 -6.26
C VAL A 269 6.46 5.49 -6.02
N PHE A 270 6.94 4.84 -7.08
CA PHE A 270 7.83 3.68 -6.94
C PHE A 270 9.11 4.03 -6.16
N LEU A 271 9.76 5.15 -6.47
CA LEU A 271 10.99 5.59 -5.80
C LEU A 271 10.74 5.91 -4.32
N GLU A 272 9.61 6.55 -4.00
CA GLU A 272 9.19 6.78 -2.61
C GLU A 272 9.04 5.44 -1.87
N MET A 273 8.29 4.50 -2.43
CA MET A 273 8.07 3.19 -1.83
C MET A 273 9.38 2.41 -1.68
N TRP A 274 10.29 2.53 -2.64
CA TRP A 274 11.62 1.94 -2.57
C TRP A 274 12.44 2.49 -1.40
N GLU A 275 12.54 3.81 -1.25
CA GLU A 275 13.28 4.44 -0.14
C GLU A 275 12.62 4.20 1.23
N ILE A 276 11.29 4.15 1.30
CA ILE A 276 10.57 3.81 2.53
C ILE A 276 10.91 2.38 2.97
N THR A 277 11.00 1.45 2.04
CA THR A 277 11.15 0.01 2.31
C THR A 277 12.60 -0.40 2.52
N LYS A 278 13.47 -0.03 1.60
CA LYS A 278 14.88 -0.41 1.62
C LYS A 278 15.70 0.40 2.62
N GLY A 279 15.35 1.63 2.84
CA GLY A 279 16.07 2.64 3.59
C GLY A 279 16.44 3.81 2.69
N TYR A 280 16.80 4.94 3.32
CA TYR A 280 17.16 6.15 2.61
C TYR A 280 18.43 5.94 1.76
N GLU A 281 18.28 5.93 0.44
CA GLU A 281 19.37 5.74 -0.54
C GLU A 281 19.82 7.06 -1.19
N ASN A 282 19.19 8.19 -0.84
CA ASN A 282 19.41 9.51 -1.45
C ASN A 282 19.33 9.47 -2.98
N LEU A 283 18.27 8.86 -3.51
CA LEU A 283 18.06 8.72 -4.95
C LEU A 283 17.87 10.10 -5.60
N ASP A 284 18.47 10.27 -6.76
CA ASP A 284 18.22 11.41 -7.64
C ASP A 284 16.99 11.08 -8.51
N TYR A 285 15.85 11.68 -8.18
CA TYR A 285 14.59 11.47 -8.89
C TYR A 285 14.60 12.08 -10.29
N GLU A 286 15.37 13.15 -10.54
CA GLU A 286 15.43 13.83 -11.85
C GLU A 286 16.01 12.90 -12.93
N ARG A 287 16.91 12.01 -12.55
CA ARG A 287 17.50 11.02 -13.45
C ARG A 287 16.46 10.14 -14.16
N TYR A 288 15.29 9.97 -13.56
CA TYR A 288 14.23 9.08 -14.03
C TYR A 288 13.09 9.83 -14.74
N MET A 289 13.26 11.11 -14.99
CA MET A 289 12.27 11.89 -15.74
C MET A 289 12.16 11.39 -17.19
N PRO A 290 10.94 11.22 -17.71
CA PRO A 290 10.71 10.89 -19.12
C PRO A 290 11.19 12.05 -20.01
N THR A 291 11.81 11.70 -21.14
CA THR A 291 12.24 12.68 -22.15
C THR A 291 11.34 12.70 -23.38
N VAL A 292 10.34 11.81 -23.41
CA VAL A 292 9.43 11.66 -24.54
C VAL A 292 8.08 12.26 -24.19
N SER A 293 7.48 13.00 -25.11
CA SER A 293 6.12 13.53 -25.01
C SER A 293 5.32 13.20 -26.26
N PHE A 294 3.99 13.20 -26.14
CA PHE A 294 3.07 12.88 -27.23
C PHE A 294 2.02 13.97 -27.31
N GLU A 295 1.72 14.46 -28.50
CA GLU A 295 0.61 15.38 -28.69
C GLU A 295 -0.71 14.62 -28.47
N THR A 296 -1.31 14.81 -27.29
CA THR A 296 -2.58 14.22 -26.91
C THR A 296 -3.50 15.28 -26.31
N GLY A 297 -4.80 15.15 -26.53
CA GLY A 297 -5.78 16.10 -25.96
C GLY A 297 -6.19 15.76 -24.50
N GLY A 298 -5.60 14.71 -23.90
CA GLY A 298 -5.95 14.21 -22.58
C GLY A 298 -5.01 14.67 -21.47
N TYR A 299 -5.47 14.48 -20.23
CA TYR A 299 -4.69 14.74 -19.03
C TYR A 299 -4.60 13.49 -18.17
N VAL A 300 -3.46 13.31 -17.51
CA VAL A 300 -3.20 12.19 -16.59
C VAL A 300 -2.71 12.75 -15.27
N GLN A 301 -3.29 12.28 -14.18
CA GLN A 301 -2.89 12.64 -12.83
C GLN A 301 -2.73 11.35 -12.00
N PRO A 302 -1.55 10.72 -12.02
CA PRO A 302 -1.28 9.53 -11.24
C PRO A 302 -1.32 9.85 -9.74
N LEU A 303 -2.04 9.04 -8.98
CA LEU A 303 -2.10 9.16 -7.54
C LEU A 303 -1.98 7.78 -6.89
N SER A 304 -1.51 7.78 -5.67
CA SER A 304 -1.40 6.59 -4.83
C SER A 304 -1.89 6.87 -3.43
N ASP A 305 -2.36 5.84 -2.77
CA ASP A 305 -2.80 5.92 -1.39
C ASP A 305 -2.33 4.70 -0.61
N GLY A 306 -2.24 4.86 0.71
CA GLY A 306 -1.91 3.78 1.62
C GLY A 306 -1.99 4.22 3.07
N PRO A 307 -2.31 3.32 3.99
CA PRO A 307 -2.61 3.64 5.39
C PRO A 307 -1.45 4.30 6.14
N ALA A 308 -0.23 4.19 5.61
CA ALA A 308 0.96 4.81 6.19
C ALA A 308 1.40 6.09 5.47
N ASN A 309 1.00 6.26 4.20
CA ASN A 309 1.54 7.30 3.32
C ASN A 309 0.64 8.53 3.23
N ASN A 310 -0.67 8.35 3.29
CA ASN A 310 -1.65 9.39 3.04
C ASN A 310 -2.72 9.42 4.15
N PRO A 311 -2.51 10.20 5.19
CA PRO A 311 -3.48 10.32 6.29
C PRO A 311 -4.84 10.89 5.84
N ASN A 312 -4.89 11.55 4.68
CA ASN A 312 -6.08 12.23 4.15
C ASN A 312 -6.88 11.38 3.15
N ASN A 313 -6.51 10.12 2.91
CA ASN A 313 -7.16 9.19 1.96
C ASN A 313 -7.52 9.86 0.61
N PRO A 314 -6.56 10.39 -0.15
CA PRO A 314 -6.83 11.17 -1.35
C PRO A 314 -7.58 10.39 -2.44
N ILE A 315 -7.39 9.06 -2.54
CA ILE A 315 -8.13 8.22 -3.49
C ILE A 315 -9.61 8.18 -3.11
N TRP A 316 -9.92 7.90 -1.85
CA TRP A 316 -11.30 7.86 -1.35
C TRP A 316 -12.01 9.19 -1.58
N ASP A 317 -11.39 10.28 -1.16
CA ASP A 317 -11.94 11.62 -1.30
C ASP A 317 -12.14 12.01 -2.76
N THR A 318 -11.18 11.65 -3.65
CA THR A 318 -11.30 11.89 -5.08
C THR A 318 -12.48 11.12 -5.65
N TYR A 319 -12.62 9.84 -5.29
CA TYR A 319 -13.72 9.00 -5.74
C TYR A 319 -15.08 9.56 -5.28
N MET A 320 -15.20 9.96 -4.02
CA MET A 320 -16.44 10.55 -3.48
C MET A 320 -16.81 11.89 -4.12
N HIS A 321 -15.85 12.62 -4.69
CA HIS A 321 -16.13 13.87 -5.43
C HIS A 321 -16.43 13.62 -6.93
N MET A 322 -16.20 12.40 -7.42
CA MET A 322 -16.52 12.01 -8.80
C MET A 322 -17.95 11.48 -8.96
N ILE A 323 -18.55 10.99 -7.88
CA ILE A 323 -19.92 10.49 -7.81
C ILE A 323 -20.88 11.63 -7.52
#